data_42427fc38c62ed74cfd7786c761aa308
#
_entry.id   42427fc38c62ed74cfd7786c761aa308
#
_cell.length_a   1.000
_cell.length_b   1.000
_cell.length_c   1.000
_cell.angle_alpha   90.00
_cell.angle_beta   90.00
_cell.angle_gamma   90.00
#
_symmetry.space_group_name_H-M   'P 1'
#
loop_
_entity.id
_entity.type
_entity.pdbx_description
1 polymer ?
#
loop_
_entity_poly.entity_id
_entity_poly.type
_entity_poly.pdbx_seq_one_letter_code
_entity_poly.pdbx_strand_id
1 'polypeptide(L)'
;MLNSCGDKMGMRLVTRSDFDGLVCGALLLEAGIIDSWKFAHPKDLQDGLVEITENDCLANVPFVPGCGLWFDHHSSEFERQELEGKYKGESRITPSCARIICEYYGGKEKFPNFDDIMEAVDKVDSGNLTIDEIQNPTGWILVGFLMDPRTGLGRWRNFTIPNYALMEKLMVACRDKSTEEILNLPDVKERIEVYNEQSAKFTQMVKTHTTVEGNLIITDLRGVDPIYTGNRFMIYSMYPQQNISCWIVNGKGGEGCSAAVGYSILNKTSKVNVGSLMLKYGGGGHEKVGTCQFTSENMTSDLPKMLEELKSLAN
;
A
#
# COMPACT_ATOMS: atom_id res chain seq x y z
N MET A 1 9.12 51.36 -6.60
CA MET A 1 9.93 50.22 -6.19
C MET A 1 8.95 49.05 -6.05
N LEU A 2 8.87 48.24 -7.07
CA LEU A 2 8.00 47.06 -7.08
C LEU A 2 8.75 45.93 -6.37
N ASN A 3 8.22 45.43 -5.24
CA ASN A 3 8.72 44.27 -4.56
C ASN A 3 8.51 43.03 -5.47
N SER A 4 9.58 42.51 -6.03
CA SER A 4 9.59 41.17 -6.60
C SER A 4 9.54 40.17 -5.45
N CYS A 5 8.34 39.79 -5.05
CA CYS A 5 8.13 38.55 -4.32
C CYS A 5 8.44 37.43 -5.32
N GLY A 6 9.65 36.91 -5.28
CA GLY A 6 9.97 35.69 -6.04
C GLY A 6 9.11 34.57 -5.47
N ASP A 7 8.15 34.10 -6.27
CA ASP A 7 7.38 32.92 -5.98
C ASP A 7 8.39 31.78 -5.74
N LYS A 8 8.53 31.36 -4.48
CA LYS A 8 9.31 30.18 -4.14
C LYS A 8 8.56 29.01 -4.77
N MET A 9 9.06 28.48 -5.89
CA MET A 9 8.51 27.26 -6.47
C MET A 9 8.46 26.21 -5.38
N GLY A 10 7.31 25.54 -5.24
CA GLY A 10 7.14 24.40 -4.33
C GLY A 10 8.04 23.25 -4.75
N MET A 11 8.22 22.30 -3.85
CA MET A 11 8.95 21.09 -4.16
C MET A 11 8.08 20.14 -5.00
N ARG A 12 8.69 19.20 -5.72
CA ARG A 12 7.99 18.10 -6.34
C ARG A 12 7.88 16.94 -5.33
N LEU A 13 6.66 16.49 -5.03
CA LEU A 13 6.47 15.26 -4.27
C LEU A 13 6.80 14.03 -5.15
N VAL A 14 7.56 13.08 -4.61
CA VAL A 14 7.68 11.73 -5.15
C VAL A 14 7.16 10.75 -4.12
N THR A 15 6.10 10.00 -4.46
CA THR A 15 5.40 9.13 -3.52
C THR A 15 4.85 7.87 -4.20
N ARG A 16 4.38 6.91 -3.42
CA ARG A 16 3.67 5.73 -3.93
C ARG A 16 2.25 6.10 -4.37
N SER A 17 1.71 5.34 -5.32
CA SER A 17 0.31 5.45 -5.71
C SER A 17 -0.58 4.55 -4.85
N ASP A 18 -0.68 4.85 -3.56
CA ASP A 18 -1.57 4.22 -2.60
C ASP A 18 -2.22 5.28 -1.70
N PHE A 19 -3.04 4.84 -0.74
CA PHE A 19 -3.80 5.77 0.10
C PHE A 19 -2.90 6.62 1.01
N ASP A 20 -1.83 6.04 1.56
CA ASP A 20 -0.88 6.79 2.37
C ASP A 20 -0.15 7.86 1.53
N GLY A 21 0.32 7.51 0.33
CA GLY A 21 0.92 8.47 -0.60
C GLY A 21 -0.03 9.59 -1.02
N LEU A 22 -1.32 9.29 -1.19
CA LEU A 22 -2.36 10.28 -1.45
C LEU A 22 -2.49 11.28 -0.31
N VAL A 23 -2.60 10.79 0.94
CA VAL A 23 -2.76 11.65 2.11
C VAL A 23 -1.49 12.43 2.41
N CYS A 24 -0.30 11.85 2.21
CA CYS A 24 0.98 12.58 2.25
C CYS A 24 0.94 13.80 1.33
N GLY A 25 0.50 13.60 0.09
CA GLY A 25 0.39 14.70 -0.89
C GLY A 25 -0.64 15.76 -0.49
N ALA A 26 -1.80 15.36 0.01
CA ALA A 26 -2.82 16.29 0.48
C ALA A 26 -2.31 17.18 1.64
N LEU A 27 -1.61 16.60 2.61
CA LEU A 27 -1.00 17.32 3.72
C LEU A 27 0.10 18.28 3.26
N LEU A 28 0.99 17.84 2.38
CA LEU A 28 2.09 18.66 1.87
C LEU A 28 1.59 19.81 0.97
N LEU A 29 0.52 19.60 0.19
CA LEU A 29 -0.18 20.65 -0.54
C LEU A 29 -0.79 21.68 0.43
N GLU A 30 -1.48 21.22 1.47
CA GLU A 30 -2.08 22.09 2.49
C GLU A 30 -1.03 22.87 3.28
N ALA A 31 0.13 22.25 3.53
CA ALA A 31 1.27 22.92 4.16
C ALA A 31 1.96 23.94 3.24
N GLY A 32 1.69 23.93 1.93
CA GLY A 32 2.34 24.79 0.94
C GLY A 32 3.80 24.40 0.63
N ILE A 33 4.14 23.14 0.81
CA ILE A 33 5.49 22.60 0.62
C ILE A 33 5.70 22.12 -0.83
N ILE A 34 4.67 21.55 -1.45
CA ILE A 34 4.72 21.01 -2.81
C ILE A 34 3.76 21.76 -3.74
N ASP A 35 4.07 21.78 -5.04
CA ASP A 35 3.21 22.29 -6.11
C ASP A 35 3.08 21.31 -7.30
N SER A 36 3.85 20.23 -7.26
CA SER A 36 3.87 19.19 -8.28
C SER A 36 4.18 17.84 -7.67
N TRP A 37 3.89 16.75 -8.40
CA TRP A 37 4.09 15.40 -7.89
C TRP A 37 4.37 14.39 -8.99
N LYS A 38 4.92 13.25 -8.57
CA LYS A 38 5.16 12.06 -9.38
C LYS A 38 4.92 10.80 -8.54
N PHE A 39 4.12 9.88 -9.05
CA PHE A 39 4.03 8.55 -8.47
C PHE A 39 5.17 7.67 -8.96
N ALA A 40 5.81 6.96 -8.04
CA ALA A 40 6.93 6.07 -8.32
C ALA A 40 6.79 4.75 -7.56
N HIS A 41 7.25 3.67 -8.16
CA HIS A 41 7.38 2.40 -7.46
C HIS A 41 8.68 2.43 -6.62
N PRO A 42 8.68 1.92 -5.37
CA PRO A 42 9.89 1.89 -4.53
C PRO A 42 11.11 1.27 -5.23
N LYS A 43 10.90 0.22 -6.01
CA LYS A 43 11.97 -0.45 -6.77
C LYS A 43 12.60 0.47 -7.82
N ASP A 44 11.80 1.29 -8.51
CA ASP A 44 12.30 2.20 -9.54
C ASP A 44 13.23 3.28 -8.94
N LEU A 45 12.93 3.72 -7.70
CA LEU A 45 13.79 4.64 -6.95
C LEU A 45 15.10 3.97 -6.54
N GLN A 46 15.03 2.73 -6.04
CA GLN A 46 16.22 1.95 -5.64
C GLN A 46 17.14 1.63 -6.82
N ASP A 47 16.55 1.42 -8.01
CA ASP A 47 17.28 1.14 -9.24
C ASP A 47 17.79 2.42 -9.95
N GLY A 48 17.48 3.61 -9.39
CA GLY A 48 17.91 4.90 -9.97
C GLY A 48 17.16 5.28 -11.26
N LEU A 49 15.99 4.68 -11.51
CA LEU A 49 15.19 4.95 -12.72
C LEU A 49 14.39 6.26 -12.61
N VAL A 50 14.36 6.86 -11.43
CA VAL A 50 13.71 8.17 -11.17
C VAL A 50 14.79 9.15 -10.72
N GLU A 51 14.99 10.19 -11.50
CA GLU A 51 15.91 11.27 -11.13
C GLU A 51 15.33 12.04 -9.93
N ILE A 52 16.15 12.18 -8.87
CA ILE A 52 15.84 12.88 -7.62
C ILE A 52 16.83 14.01 -7.42
N THR A 53 16.33 15.16 -7.00
CA THR A 53 17.10 16.39 -6.78
C THR A 53 16.76 17.02 -5.41
N GLU A 54 17.47 18.07 -5.05
CA GLU A 54 17.19 18.87 -3.84
C GLU A 54 15.81 19.57 -3.84
N ASN A 55 15.13 19.62 -5.00
CA ASN A 55 13.78 20.16 -5.16
C ASN A 55 12.70 19.08 -4.98
N ASP A 56 13.07 17.87 -4.62
CA ASP A 56 12.15 16.76 -4.42
C ASP A 56 11.90 16.48 -2.93
N CYS A 57 10.62 16.34 -2.57
CA CYS A 57 10.16 15.81 -1.31
C CYS A 57 9.75 14.34 -1.51
N LEU A 58 10.45 13.42 -0.88
CA LEU A 58 10.12 12.00 -0.91
C LEU A 58 9.21 11.68 0.28
N ALA A 59 8.10 10.98 0.04
CA ALA A 59 7.19 10.53 1.10
C ALA A 59 6.69 9.11 0.82
N ASN A 60 6.67 8.23 1.83
CA ASN A 60 6.22 6.84 1.72
C ASN A 60 7.01 6.03 0.66
N VAL A 61 8.26 6.36 0.48
CA VAL A 61 9.21 5.73 -0.47
C VAL A 61 10.61 5.68 0.13
N PRO A 62 11.48 4.78 -0.37
CA PRO A 62 12.86 4.68 0.08
C PRO A 62 13.64 6.00 -0.03
N PHE A 63 14.59 6.19 0.89
CA PHE A 63 15.51 7.31 0.84
C PHE A 63 16.38 7.26 -0.42
N VAL A 64 16.48 8.41 -1.10
CA VAL A 64 17.41 8.62 -2.20
C VAL A 64 18.30 9.82 -1.87
N PRO A 65 19.63 9.66 -1.83
CA PRO A 65 20.54 10.76 -1.56
C PRO A 65 20.37 11.92 -2.54
N GLY A 66 20.42 13.14 -2.01
CA GLY A 66 20.24 14.37 -2.81
C GLY A 66 18.82 14.90 -2.82
N CYS A 67 17.83 14.20 -2.25
CA CYS A 67 16.50 14.78 -2.06
C CYS A 67 16.52 15.96 -1.08
N GLY A 68 15.59 16.89 -1.23
CA GLY A 68 15.48 18.05 -0.35
C GLY A 68 14.77 17.74 0.97
N LEU A 69 13.74 16.88 0.95
CA LEU A 69 13.02 16.39 2.12
C LEU A 69 12.74 14.89 1.98
N TRP A 70 12.69 14.19 3.10
CA TRP A 70 12.29 12.79 3.13
C TRP A 70 11.46 12.47 4.39
N PHE A 71 10.33 11.78 4.16
CA PHE A 71 9.42 11.27 5.19
C PHE A 71 9.13 9.79 4.91
N ASP A 72 9.37 8.93 5.89
CA ASP A 72 9.07 7.51 5.73
C ASP A 72 8.81 6.82 7.08
N HIS A 73 8.01 5.77 7.06
CA HIS A 73 7.64 5.01 8.26
C HIS A 73 8.09 3.52 8.20
N HIS A 74 8.77 3.12 7.11
CA HIS A 74 9.20 1.75 6.92
C HIS A 74 10.49 1.42 7.69
N SER A 75 10.46 0.41 8.56
CA SER A 75 11.63 -0.03 9.33
C SER A 75 12.80 -0.50 8.46
N SER A 76 12.52 -1.01 7.26
CA SER A 76 13.53 -1.50 6.32
C SER A 76 14.58 -0.48 5.89
N GLU A 77 14.26 0.81 5.94
CA GLU A 77 15.22 1.84 5.58
C GLU A 77 16.29 1.98 6.67
N PHE A 78 15.94 1.82 7.95
CA PHE A 78 16.91 1.83 9.06
C PHE A 78 17.81 0.59 9.06
N GLU A 79 17.32 -0.53 8.54
CA GLU A 79 18.11 -1.76 8.41
C GLU A 79 19.12 -1.70 7.25
N ARG A 80 18.81 -0.87 6.25
CA ARG A 80 19.61 -0.77 5.01
C ARG A 80 20.87 0.05 5.13
N GLN A 81 20.81 1.15 5.86
CA GLN A 81 21.90 2.12 5.92
C GLN A 81 21.79 2.99 7.17
N GLU A 82 22.96 3.51 7.59
CA GLU A 82 22.99 4.58 8.59
C GLU A 82 22.48 5.87 7.95
N LEU A 83 21.30 6.34 8.39
CA LEU A 83 20.63 7.51 7.84
C LEU A 83 20.77 8.75 8.71
N GLU A 84 21.25 8.62 9.92
CA GLU A 84 21.34 9.71 10.89
C GLU A 84 22.14 10.90 10.31
N GLY A 85 21.51 12.08 10.29
CA GLY A 85 22.11 13.31 9.78
C GLY A 85 22.24 13.42 8.25
N LYS A 86 21.77 12.42 7.48
CA LYS A 86 21.91 12.38 6.01
C LYS A 86 20.72 12.98 5.26
N TYR A 87 19.62 13.30 5.93
CA TYR A 87 18.41 13.84 5.31
C TYR A 87 17.79 14.96 6.16
N LYS A 88 16.94 15.75 5.52
CA LYS A 88 16.01 16.68 6.16
C LYS A 88 14.62 16.05 6.10
N GLY A 89 13.79 16.30 7.11
CA GLY A 89 12.49 15.67 7.28
C GLY A 89 12.50 14.76 8.49
N GLU A 90 11.68 13.71 8.47
CA GLU A 90 11.56 12.78 9.59
C GLU A 90 11.24 11.37 9.11
N SER A 91 11.91 10.38 9.69
CA SER A 91 11.60 8.97 9.48
C SER A 91 11.56 8.26 10.83
N ARG A 92 10.46 7.55 11.09
CA ARG A 92 10.25 6.78 12.32
C ARG A 92 9.10 5.79 12.13
N ILE A 93 9.03 4.78 12.99
CA ILE A 93 7.92 3.80 12.96
C ILE A 93 6.64 4.46 13.45
N THR A 94 5.67 4.57 12.55
CA THR A 94 4.31 5.08 12.77
C THR A 94 3.31 4.26 11.99
N PRO A 95 1.99 4.38 12.26
CA PRO A 95 0.97 3.69 11.48
C PRO A 95 0.96 4.03 9.98
N SER A 96 1.35 5.26 9.60
CA SER A 96 1.43 5.75 8.22
C SER A 96 2.51 6.81 8.08
N CYS A 97 3.02 7.04 6.86
CA CYS A 97 3.91 8.16 6.55
C CYS A 97 3.16 9.50 6.67
N ALA A 98 1.88 9.53 6.31
CA ALA A 98 1.01 10.70 6.50
C ALA A 98 0.98 11.18 7.95
N ARG A 99 1.03 10.25 8.93
CA ARG A 99 1.09 10.59 10.36
C ARG A 99 2.35 11.39 10.70
N ILE A 100 3.49 11.01 10.16
CA ILE A 100 4.75 11.73 10.36
C ILE A 100 4.64 13.15 9.81
N ILE A 101 4.18 13.30 8.57
CA ILE A 101 4.03 14.62 7.92
C ILE A 101 3.07 15.51 8.71
N CYS A 102 1.92 14.96 9.11
CA CYS A 102 0.93 15.68 9.90
C CYS A 102 1.56 16.25 11.20
N GLU A 103 2.24 15.41 11.97
CA GLU A 103 2.87 15.80 13.23
C GLU A 103 4.05 16.76 13.02
N TYR A 104 4.88 16.53 12.02
CA TYR A 104 6.04 17.36 11.67
C TYR A 104 5.65 18.82 11.36
N TYR A 105 4.51 19.03 10.71
CA TYR A 105 4.02 20.37 10.35
C TYR A 105 3.02 20.97 11.34
N GLY A 106 2.80 20.39 12.51
CA GLY A 106 2.02 20.97 13.59
C GLY A 106 0.70 20.28 13.93
N GLY A 107 0.46 19.09 13.38
CA GLY A 107 -0.66 18.25 13.76
C GLY A 107 -2.03 18.88 13.49
N LYS A 108 -2.98 18.63 14.40
CA LYS A 108 -4.37 19.10 14.28
C LYS A 108 -4.51 20.63 14.19
N GLU A 109 -3.61 21.38 14.79
CA GLU A 109 -3.66 22.85 14.71
C GLU A 109 -3.42 23.36 13.28
N LYS A 110 -2.52 22.70 12.55
CA LYS A 110 -2.23 23.02 11.16
C LYS A 110 -3.24 22.39 10.18
N PHE A 111 -3.76 21.21 10.51
CA PHE A 111 -4.63 20.41 9.67
C PHE A 111 -5.98 20.09 10.33
N PRO A 112 -6.80 21.11 10.65
CA PRO A 112 -8.02 20.91 11.45
C PRO A 112 -9.09 20.05 10.76
N ASN A 113 -9.05 19.92 9.44
CA ASN A 113 -10.02 19.17 8.64
C ASN A 113 -9.55 17.75 8.27
N PHE A 114 -8.40 17.31 8.79
CA PHE A 114 -7.81 16.03 8.38
C PHE A 114 -8.03 14.90 9.39
N ASP A 115 -8.70 15.12 10.52
CA ASP A 115 -8.82 14.11 11.58
C ASP A 115 -9.34 12.77 11.06
N ASP A 116 -10.46 12.78 10.33
CA ASP A 116 -11.11 11.54 9.85
C ASP A 116 -10.25 10.79 8.81
N ILE A 117 -9.64 11.51 7.86
CA ILE A 117 -8.78 10.88 6.87
C ILE A 117 -7.49 10.36 7.50
N MET A 118 -6.97 11.05 8.51
CA MET A 118 -5.78 10.61 9.26
C MET A 118 -6.04 9.34 10.06
N GLU A 119 -7.22 9.21 10.71
CA GLU A 119 -7.62 7.97 11.37
C GLU A 119 -7.71 6.81 10.38
N ALA A 120 -8.33 7.06 9.23
CA ALA A 120 -8.52 6.04 8.21
C ALA A 120 -7.20 5.60 7.55
N VAL A 121 -6.30 6.52 7.22
CA VAL A 121 -5.01 6.15 6.61
C VAL A 121 -4.14 5.35 7.58
N ASP A 122 -4.12 5.72 8.85
CA ASP A 122 -3.43 4.96 9.89
C ASP A 122 -3.95 3.52 10.02
N LYS A 123 -5.28 3.35 9.99
CA LYS A 123 -5.91 2.02 10.05
C LYS A 123 -5.60 1.17 8.82
N VAL A 124 -5.76 1.75 7.62
CA VAL A 124 -5.61 1.02 6.36
C VAL A 124 -4.16 0.62 6.13
N ASP A 125 -3.23 1.50 6.39
CA ASP A 125 -1.82 1.24 6.13
C ASP A 125 -1.19 0.29 7.16
N SER A 126 -1.47 0.48 8.45
CA SER A 126 -1.02 -0.42 9.52
C SER A 126 -1.79 -1.75 9.59
N GLY A 127 -2.89 -1.89 8.84
CA GLY A 127 -3.78 -3.04 8.93
C GLY A 127 -4.53 -3.14 10.27
N ASN A 128 -4.74 -2.03 10.97
CA ASN A 128 -5.48 -2.02 12.24
C ASN A 128 -6.98 -1.82 12.02
N LEU A 129 -7.57 -2.76 11.30
CA LEU A 129 -8.98 -2.77 10.88
C LEU A 129 -9.78 -3.79 11.68
N THR A 130 -11.04 -3.47 11.95
CA THR A 130 -12.03 -4.40 12.49
C THR A 130 -12.56 -5.32 11.37
N ILE A 131 -13.21 -6.42 11.76
CA ILE A 131 -13.87 -7.32 10.81
C ILE A 131 -14.95 -6.58 10.01
N ASP A 132 -15.71 -5.70 10.65
CA ASP A 132 -16.75 -4.92 9.98
C ASP A 132 -16.16 -3.94 8.96
N GLU A 133 -15.11 -3.21 9.31
CA GLU A 133 -14.40 -2.31 8.38
C GLU A 133 -13.81 -3.06 7.17
N ILE A 134 -13.43 -4.32 7.34
CA ILE A 134 -12.94 -5.16 6.23
C ILE A 134 -14.10 -5.62 5.34
N GLN A 135 -15.22 -6.05 5.92
CA GLN A 135 -16.34 -6.63 5.20
C GLN A 135 -17.27 -5.58 4.61
N ASN A 136 -17.49 -4.48 5.32
CA ASN A 136 -18.42 -3.40 4.99
C ASN A 136 -17.69 -2.03 5.02
N PRO A 137 -16.65 -1.83 4.20
CA PRO A 137 -15.88 -0.59 4.24
C PRO A 137 -16.74 0.62 3.87
N THR A 138 -16.63 1.69 4.64
CA THR A 138 -17.33 2.96 4.43
C THR A 138 -16.36 4.13 4.57
N GLY A 139 -16.80 5.32 4.20
CA GLY A 139 -16.05 6.54 4.41
C GLY A 139 -14.63 6.50 3.79
N TRP A 140 -13.68 7.04 4.50
CA TRP A 140 -12.28 7.08 4.07
C TRP A 140 -11.63 5.69 3.99
N ILE A 141 -12.09 4.70 4.76
CA ILE A 141 -11.60 3.31 4.64
C ILE A 141 -11.96 2.73 3.27
N LEU A 142 -13.18 2.98 2.79
CA LEU A 142 -13.57 2.58 1.43
C LEU A 142 -12.69 3.28 0.38
N VAL A 143 -12.47 4.58 0.50
CA VAL A 143 -11.54 5.30 -0.39
C VAL A 143 -10.16 4.67 -0.36
N GLY A 144 -9.64 4.31 0.81
CA GLY A 144 -8.37 3.62 0.98
C GLY A 144 -8.31 2.30 0.20
N PHE A 145 -9.37 1.49 0.25
CA PHE A 145 -9.42 0.24 -0.53
C PHE A 145 -9.56 0.47 -2.04
N LEU A 146 -10.28 1.52 -2.45
CA LEU A 146 -10.36 1.88 -3.88
C LEU A 146 -9.00 2.33 -4.42
N MET A 147 -8.17 2.96 -3.58
CA MET A 147 -6.85 3.46 -3.96
C MET A 147 -5.72 2.44 -3.74
N ASP A 148 -5.97 1.32 -3.05
CA ASP A 148 -4.98 0.24 -2.91
C ASP A 148 -4.79 -0.49 -4.26
N PRO A 149 -3.60 -0.46 -4.87
CA PRO A 149 -3.34 -1.14 -6.14
C PRO A 149 -3.59 -2.65 -6.08
N ARG A 150 -3.51 -3.24 -4.87
CA ARG A 150 -3.73 -4.68 -4.63
C ARG A 150 -5.22 -5.07 -4.68
N THR A 151 -6.14 -4.13 -4.57
CA THR A 151 -7.58 -4.35 -4.79
C THR A 151 -7.87 -4.78 -6.23
N GLY A 152 -7.05 -4.37 -7.18
CA GLY A 152 -7.12 -4.79 -8.57
C GLY A 152 -7.97 -3.89 -9.47
N LEU A 153 -8.48 -2.77 -8.97
CA LEU A 153 -9.23 -1.79 -9.78
C LEU A 153 -8.39 -1.20 -10.92
N GLY A 154 -7.08 -1.14 -10.77
CA GLY A 154 -6.17 -0.69 -11.84
C GLY A 154 -6.16 -1.56 -13.11
N ARG A 155 -6.75 -2.77 -13.08
CA ARG A 155 -6.93 -3.63 -14.25
C ARG A 155 -8.08 -3.19 -15.15
N TRP A 156 -9.05 -2.44 -14.61
CA TRP A 156 -10.19 -1.92 -15.37
C TRP A 156 -9.77 -0.75 -16.25
N ARG A 157 -10.03 -0.84 -17.56
CA ARG A 157 -9.63 0.16 -18.55
C ARG A 157 -10.78 1.08 -18.99
N ASN A 158 -12.00 0.82 -18.51
CA ASN A 158 -13.21 1.52 -18.93
C ASN A 158 -13.63 2.67 -17.99
N PHE A 159 -12.81 3.02 -17.01
CA PHE A 159 -13.03 4.19 -16.18
C PHE A 159 -12.86 5.48 -16.98
N THR A 160 -13.66 6.48 -16.65
CA THR A 160 -13.64 7.82 -17.28
C THR A 160 -12.25 8.44 -17.22
N ILE A 161 -11.56 8.31 -16.09
CA ILE A 161 -10.15 8.73 -15.91
C ILE A 161 -9.30 7.57 -15.36
N PRO A 162 -8.00 7.49 -15.69
CA PRO A 162 -7.12 6.47 -15.12
C PRO A 162 -6.93 6.66 -13.60
N ASN A 163 -6.51 5.59 -12.91
CA ASN A 163 -6.35 5.63 -11.45
C ASN A 163 -5.35 6.69 -10.97
N TYR A 164 -4.27 6.94 -11.71
CA TYR A 164 -3.33 8.02 -11.34
C TYR A 164 -4.01 9.40 -11.41
N ALA A 165 -4.78 9.67 -12.45
CA ALA A 165 -5.51 10.93 -12.56
C ALA A 165 -6.58 11.08 -11.45
N LEU A 166 -7.23 9.98 -11.05
CA LEU A 166 -8.11 10.02 -9.88
C LEU A 166 -7.34 10.32 -8.59
N MET A 167 -6.19 9.69 -8.39
CA MET A 167 -5.36 9.92 -7.22
C MET A 167 -4.90 11.38 -7.11
N GLU A 168 -4.45 11.98 -8.22
CA GLU A 168 -4.13 13.40 -8.32
C GLU A 168 -5.31 14.29 -7.96
N LYS A 169 -6.49 13.99 -8.53
CA LYS A 169 -7.74 14.70 -8.23
C LYS A 169 -8.12 14.60 -6.76
N LEU A 170 -8.00 13.42 -6.15
CA LEU A 170 -8.32 13.19 -4.74
C LEU A 170 -7.31 13.87 -3.82
N MET A 171 -6.03 13.86 -4.14
CA MET A 171 -4.98 14.56 -3.39
C MET A 171 -5.32 16.06 -3.20
N VAL A 172 -5.87 16.71 -4.23
CA VAL A 172 -6.34 18.09 -4.14
C VAL A 172 -7.67 18.17 -3.40
N ALA A 173 -8.63 17.31 -3.75
CA ALA A 173 -10.01 17.38 -3.25
C ALA A 173 -10.14 17.06 -1.74
N CYS A 174 -9.29 16.19 -1.20
CA CYS A 174 -9.31 15.81 0.23
C CYS A 174 -9.04 16.97 1.19
N ARG A 175 -8.49 18.09 0.71
CA ARG A 175 -8.21 19.27 1.52
C ARG A 175 -9.48 20.05 1.88
N ASP A 176 -10.44 20.08 0.98
CA ASP A 176 -11.61 20.98 1.07
C ASP A 176 -12.94 20.23 1.11
N LYS A 177 -12.97 18.95 0.73
CA LYS A 177 -14.19 18.17 0.61
C LYS A 177 -14.37 17.19 1.76
N SER A 178 -15.60 17.09 2.22
CA SER A 178 -16.00 16.04 3.15
C SER A 178 -15.90 14.65 2.50
N THR A 179 -15.84 13.61 3.32
CA THR A 179 -15.86 12.20 2.86
C THR A 179 -17.08 11.92 1.98
N GLU A 180 -18.24 12.45 2.33
CA GLU A 180 -19.48 12.27 1.55
C GLU A 180 -19.35 12.90 0.15
N GLU A 181 -18.81 14.11 0.06
CA GLU A 181 -18.55 14.76 -1.23
C GLU A 181 -17.56 13.98 -2.08
N ILE A 182 -16.49 13.43 -1.47
CA ILE A 182 -15.51 12.58 -2.16
C ILE A 182 -16.17 11.32 -2.72
N LEU A 183 -16.95 10.61 -1.91
CA LEU A 183 -17.66 9.39 -2.33
C LEU A 183 -18.71 9.67 -3.40
N ASN A 184 -19.23 10.89 -3.48
CA ASN A 184 -20.18 11.33 -4.49
C ASN A 184 -19.55 11.84 -5.79
N LEU A 185 -18.23 11.97 -5.88
CA LEU A 185 -17.56 12.31 -7.14
C LEU A 185 -17.84 11.22 -8.20
N PRO A 186 -18.19 11.60 -9.44
CA PRO A 186 -18.49 10.63 -10.50
C PRO A 186 -17.41 9.57 -10.69
N ASP A 187 -16.15 10.00 -10.72
CA ASP A 187 -14.99 9.12 -10.92
C ASP A 187 -14.75 8.17 -9.73
N VAL A 188 -15.19 8.52 -8.52
CA VAL A 188 -15.16 7.63 -7.34
C VAL A 188 -16.34 6.67 -7.40
N LYS A 189 -17.55 7.14 -7.73
CA LYS A 189 -18.75 6.30 -7.84
C LYS A 189 -18.57 5.16 -8.83
N GLU A 190 -18.04 5.39 -10.02
CA GLU A 190 -17.82 4.31 -10.98
C GLU A 190 -16.89 3.21 -10.44
N ARG A 191 -15.93 3.56 -9.56
CA ARG A 191 -15.08 2.56 -8.90
C ARG A 191 -15.79 1.85 -7.76
N ILE A 192 -16.63 2.54 -7.01
CA ILE A 192 -17.48 1.93 -5.97
C ILE A 192 -18.43 0.92 -6.59
N GLU A 193 -19.04 1.25 -7.72
CA GLU A 193 -19.95 0.34 -8.45
C GLU A 193 -19.21 -0.94 -8.87
N VAL A 194 -18.04 -0.82 -9.49
CA VAL A 194 -17.21 -1.97 -9.86
C VAL A 194 -16.78 -2.75 -8.63
N TYR A 195 -16.31 -2.08 -7.57
CA TYR A 195 -15.90 -2.74 -6.33
C TYR A 195 -17.04 -3.56 -5.73
N ASN A 196 -18.23 -2.97 -5.62
CA ASN A 196 -19.41 -3.64 -5.06
C ASN A 196 -19.88 -4.82 -5.94
N GLU A 197 -19.92 -4.64 -7.26
CA GLU A 197 -20.27 -5.72 -8.20
C GLU A 197 -19.31 -6.91 -8.09
N GLN A 198 -18.01 -6.62 -7.93
CA GLN A 198 -16.96 -7.64 -7.90
C GLN A 198 -16.79 -8.30 -6.53
N SER A 199 -17.15 -7.62 -5.44
CA SER A 199 -16.86 -8.04 -4.07
C SER A 199 -17.40 -9.44 -3.73
N ALA A 200 -18.65 -9.76 -4.11
CA ALA A 200 -19.21 -11.07 -3.87
C ALA A 200 -18.52 -12.17 -4.69
N LYS A 201 -18.17 -11.88 -5.95
CA LYS A 201 -17.43 -12.77 -6.85
C LYS A 201 -16.01 -13.02 -6.32
N PHE A 202 -15.35 -11.95 -5.83
CA PHE A 202 -14.03 -12.04 -5.19
C PHE A 202 -14.08 -12.95 -3.96
N THR A 203 -15.05 -12.74 -3.05
CA THR A 203 -15.20 -13.55 -1.85
C THR A 203 -15.43 -15.02 -2.19
N GLN A 204 -16.27 -15.31 -3.19
CA GLN A 204 -16.52 -16.68 -3.64
C GLN A 204 -15.25 -17.28 -4.28
N MET A 205 -14.53 -16.54 -5.10
CA MET A 205 -13.26 -16.98 -5.69
C MET A 205 -12.25 -17.35 -4.60
N VAL A 206 -12.05 -16.46 -3.63
CA VAL A 206 -11.15 -16.70 -2.50
C VAL A 206 -11.57 -17.97 -1.74
N LYS A 207 -12.85 -18.12 -1.40
CA LYS A 207 -13.38 -19.29 -0.71
C LYS A 207 -13.12 -20.60 -1.46
N THR A 208 -13.28 -20.57 -2.79
CA THR A 208 -13.12 -21.76 -3.64
C THR A 208 -11.67 -22.20 -3.78
N HIS A 209 -10.74 -21.24 -3.78
CA HIS A 209 -9.31 -21.47 -4.02
C HIS A 209 -8.43 -21.38 -2.78
N THR A 210 -9.05 -21.46 -1.59
CA THR A 210 -8.32 -21.40 -0.31
C THR A 210 -8.39 -22.74 0.41
N THR A 211 -7.24 -23.19 0.88
CA THR A 211 -7.08 -24.27 1.83
C THR A 211 -6.50 -23.75 3.15
N VAL A 212 -6.84 -24.40 4.26
CA VAL A 212 -6.34 -24.03 5.60
C VAL A 212 -5.57 -25.22 6.16
N GLU A 213 -4.33 -24.98 6.56
CA GLU A 213 -3.45 -25.98 7.13
C GLU A 213 -2.89 -25.49 8.48
N GLY A 214 -3.57 -25.84 9.57
CA GLY A 214 -3.26 -25.31 10.90
C GLY A 214 -3.44 -23.79 10.96
N ASN A 215 -2.37 -23.06 11.22
CA ASN A 215 -2.39 -21.60 11.28
C ASN A 215 -2.20 -20.91 9.91
N LEU A 216 -1.91 -21.67 8.86
CA LEU A 216 -1.62 -21.16 7.52
C LEU A 216 -2.87 -21.19 6.63
N ILE A 217 -3.15 -20.05 5.97
CA ILE A 217 -4.12 -19.92 4.89
C ILE A 217 -3.38 -19.93 3.57
N ILE A 218 -3.72 -20.84 2.67
CA ILE A 218 -3.14 -20.91 1.32
C ILE A 218 -4.23 -20.59 0.29
N THR A 219 -4.09 -19.50 -0.44
CA THR A 219 -4.99 -19.13 -1.54
C THR A 219 -4.23 -19.26 -2.86
N ASP A 220 -4.55 -20.30 -3.63
CA ASP A 220 -3.90 -20.58 -4.91
C ASP A 220 -4.81 -20.15 -6.07
N LEU A 221 -4.45 -19.05 -6.71
CA LEU A 221 -5.16 -18.48 -7.85
C LEU A 221 -4.45 -18.74 -9.18
N ARG A 222 -3.51 -19.68 -9.24
CA ARG A 222 -2.89 -20.06 -10.51
C ARG A 222 -3.93 -20.65 -11.45
N GLY A 223 -3.93 -20.17 -12.70
CA GLY A 223 -4.93 -20.59 -13.70
C GLY A 223 -6.33 -20.06 -13.49
N VAL A 224 -6.57 -19.23 -12.47
CA VAL A 224 -7.87 -18.56 -12.28
C VAL A 224 -7.95 -17.31 -13.17
N ASP A 225 -8.97 -17.27 -14.02
CA ASP A 225 -9.26 -16.15 -14.92
C ASP A 225 -10.79 -15.98 -15.05
N PRO A 226 -11.36 -14.84 -14.80
CA PRO A 226 -10.71 -13.62 -14.29
C PRO A 226 -10.41 -13.67 -12.78
N ILE A 227 -9.35 -12.97 -12.36
CA ILE A 227 -9.15 -12.65 -10.94
C ILE A 227 -10.03 -11.44 -10.62
N TYR A 228 -11.04 -11.64 -9.78
CA TYR A 228 -11.98 -10.59 -9.39
C TYR A 228 -11.33 -9.53 -8.51
N THR A 229 -11.88 -8.33 -8.54
CA THR A 229 -11.45 -7.19 -7.71
C THR A 229 -12.03 -7.31 -6.30
N GLY A 230 -11.22 -7.07 -5.29
CA GLY A 230 -11.68 -7.10 -3.90
C GLY A 230 -10.61 -6.71 -2.88
N ASN A 231 -11.07 -6.51 -1.66
CA ASN A 231 -10.21 -6.16 -0.53
C ASN A 231 -9.33 -7.34 -0.12
N ARG A 232 -8.01 -7.16 -0.20
CA ARG A 232 -7.01 -8.19 0.16
C ARG A 232 -7.11 -8.67 1.61
N PHE A 233 -7.66 -7.87 2.52
CA PHE A 233 -7.82 -8.24 3.91
C PHE A 233 -9.04 -9.14 4.16
N MET A 234 -9.93 -9.28 3.18
CA MET A 234 -11.12 -10.15 3.29
C MET A 234 -10.75 -11.57 3.74
N ILE A 235 -9.62 -12.10 3.30
CA ILE A 235 -9.13 -13.43 3.69
C ILE A 235 -9.05 -13.60 5.20
N TYR A 236 -8.63 -12.57 5.94
CA TYR A 236 -8.48 -12.66 7.39
C TYR A 236 -9.82 -12.57 8.12
N SER A 237 -10.83 -11.88 7.56
CA SER A 237 -12.18 -11.90 8.11
C SER A 237 -12.91 -13.23 7.85
N MET A 238 -12.53 -13.94 6.77
CA MET A 238 -13.07 -15.27 6.47
C MET A 238 -12.44 -16.37 7.32
N TYR A 239 -11.16 -16.21 7.68
CA TYR A 239 -10.36 -17.16 8.45
C TYR A 239 -9.69 -16.49 9.67
N PRO A 240 -10.48 -16.00 10.64
CA PRO A 240 -9.96 -15.15 11.72
C PRO A 240 -9.11 -15.91 12.76
N GLN A 241 -9.15 -17.24 12.75
CA GLN A 241 -8.35 -18.08 13.65
C GLN A 241 -6.91 -18.26 13.17
N GLN A 242 -6.66 -18.11 11.87
CA GLN A 242 -5.35 -18.28 11.26
C GLN A 242 -4.52 -17.01 11.41
N ASN A 243 -3.20 -17.16 11.54
CA ASN A 243 -2.29 -16.06 11.84
C ASN A 243 -1.38 -15.65 10.68
N ILE A 244 -1.38 -16.42 9.58
CA ILE A 244 -0.54 -16.16 8.41
C ILE A 244 -1.22 -16.64 7.13
N SER A 245 -1.00 -15.94 6.02
CA SER A 245 -1.53 -16.32 4.70
C SER A 245 -0.45 -16.37 3.64
N CYS A 246 -0.65 -17.24 2.65
CA CYS A 246 0.13 -17.30 1.41
C CYS A 246 -0.82 -17.19 0.22
N TRP A 247 -0.62 -16.17 -0.61
CA TRP A 247 -1.30 -16.00 -1.88
C TRP A 247 -0.37 -16.43 -3.01
N ILE A 248 -0.87 -17.30 -3.90
CA ILE A 248 -0.12 -17.79 -5.06
C ILE A 248 -0.86 -17.36 -6.32
N VAL A 249 -0.18 -16.63 -7.18
CA VAL A 249 -0.74 -16.13 -8.46
C VAL A 249 0.18 -16.46 -9.60
N ASN A 250 -0.34 -16.45 -10.85
CA ASN A 250 0.52 -16.58 -12.02
C ASN A 250 1.61 -15.50 -12.04
N GLY A 251 2.79 -15.87 -12.48
CA GLY A 251 3.89 -14.95 -12.72
C GLY A 251 3.58 -13.97 -13.87
N LYS A 252 4.43 -12.96 -14.04
CA LYS A 252 4.29 -11.96 -15.10
C LYS A 252 4.35 -12.66 -16.48
N GLY A 253 3.38 -12.35 -17.33
CA GLY A 253 3.26 -12.99 -18.65
C GLY A 253 2.74 -14.42 -18.61
N GLY A 254 2.31 -14.94 -17.46
CA GLY A 254 1.83 -16.31 -17.29
C GLY A 254 2.95 -17.33 -17.06
N GLU A 255 4.19 -16.88 -16.95
CA GLU A 255 5.35 -17.75 -16.71
C GLU A 255 5.63 -17.89 -15.22
N GLY A 256 5.68 -19.14 -14.72
CA GLY A 256 5.92 -19.41 -13.31
C GLY A 256 4.80 -18.92 -12.40
N CYS A 257 5.15 -18.60 -11.14
CA CYS A 257 4.22 -18.03 -10.18
C CYS A 257 4.90 -17.07 -9.19
N SER A 258 4.08 -16.27 -8.52
CA SER A 258 4.51 -15.43 -7.41
C SER A 258 3.77 -15.87 -6.15
N ALA A 259 4.50 -16.03 -5.03
CA ALA A 259 3.96 -16.28 -3.72
C ALA A 259 4.14 -15.03 -2.83
N ALA A 260 3.04 -14.55 -2.25
CA ALA A 260 3.03 -13.44 -1.30
C ALA A 260 2.57 -13.96 0.06
N VAL A 261 3.44 -13.86 1.06
CA VAL A 261 3.19 -14.31 2.43
C VAL A 261 3.06 -13.11 3.35
N GLY A 262 2.07 -13.14 4.25
CA GLY A 262 1.85 -12.07 5.20
C GLY A 262 1.10 -12.51 6.44
N TYR A 263 1.38 -11.85 7.56
CA TYR A 263 0.66 -12.05 8.80
C TYR A 263 -0.81 -11.64 8.67
N SER A 264 -1.66 -12.32 9.42
CA SER A 264 -3.02 -11.86 9.65
C SER A 264 -3.01 -10.51 10.36
N ILE A 265 -3.83 -9.57 9.88
CA ILE A 265 -4.03 -8.30 10.55
C ILE A 265 -4.97 -8.42 11.78
N LEU A 266 -5.74 -9.51 11.86
CA LEU A 266 -6.65 -9.79 12.96
C LEU A 266 -6.00 -10.69 14.02
N ASN A 267 -5.45 -11.82 13.64
CA ASN A 267 -4.70 -12.74 14.53
C ASN A 267 -3.19 -12.50 14.37
N LYS A 268 -2.64 -11.59 15.17
CA LYS A 268 -1.24 -11.13 15.09
C LYS A 268 -0.26 -12.05 15.86
N THR A 269 -0.56 -13.35 16.01
CA THR A 269 0.22 -14.29 16.84
C THR A 269 1.33 -15.02 16.09
N SER A 270 1.44 -14.89 14.78
CA SER A 270 2.52 -15.51 13.99
C SER A 270 3.90 -15.07 14.48
N LYS A 271 4.86 -15.98 14.42
CA LYS A 271 6.27 -15.77 14.77
C LYS A 271 7.22 -16.07 13.61
N VAL A 272 6.67 -16.33 12.43
CA VAL A 272 7.45 -16.67 11.23
C VAL A 272 8.23 -15.44 10.77
N ASN A 273 9.55 -15.51 10.66
CA ASN A 273 10.28 -14.46 9.94
C ASN A 273 10.08 -14.65 8.43
N VAL A 274 9.05 -13.96 7.89
CA VAL A 274 8.65 -14.09 6.48
C VAL A 274 9.77 -13.64 5.55
N GLY A 275 10.43 -12.52 5.86
CA GLY A 275 11.53 -12.00 5.04
C GLY A 275 12.66 -13.01 4.89
N SER A 276 13.09 -13.65 5.98
CA SER A 276 14.12 -14.68 5.96
C SER A 276 13.70 -15.91 5.14
N LEU A 277 12.44 -16.34 5.30
CA LEU A 277 11.91 -17.44 4.50
C LEU A 277 11.89 -17.11 3.01
N MET A 278 11.37 -15.95 2.64
CA MET A 278 11.32 -15.54 1.22
C MET A 278 12.72 -15.40 0.62
N LEU A 279 13.67 -14.86 1.37
CA LEU A 279 15.07 -14.72 0.93
C LEU A 279 15.70 -16.07 0.60
N LYS A 280 15.43 -17.13 1.38
CA LYS A 280 15.90 -18.50 1.14
C LYS A 280 15.45 -19.05 -0.23
N TYR A 281 14.27 -18.60 -0.71
CA TYR A 281 13.71 -19.00 -2.00
C TYR A 281 13.91 -17.95 -3.11
N GLY A 282 14.89 -17.04 -2.95
CA GLY A 282 15.24 -16.04 -3.95
C GLY A 282 14.33 -14.81 -4.01
N GLY A 283 13.48 -14.66 -3.00
CA GLY A 283 12.61 -13.50 -2.83
C GLY A 283 13.14 -12.49 -1.82
N GLY A 284 12.22 -11.77 -1.16
CA GLY A 284 12.55 -10.80 -0.14
C GLY A 284 11.33 -10.31 0.61
N GLY A 285 11.56 -9.49 1.63
CA GLY A 285 10.50 -8.93 2.46
C GLY A 285 11.00 -8.49 3.82
N HIS A 286 10.03 -8.27 4.71
CA HIS A 286 10.24 -7.93 6.11
C HIS A 286 9.79 -9.07 7.02
N GLU A 287 10.01 -8.92 8.31
CA GLU A 287 9.64 -9.94 9.31
C GLU A 287 8.20 -10.46 9.12
N LYS A 288 7.23 -9.60 8.81
CA LYS A 288 5.80 -9.93 8.77
C LYS A 288 5.23 -10.13 7.36
N VAL A 289 5.93 -9.74 6.32
CA VAL A 289 5.44 -9.80 4.94
C VAL A 289 6.59 -9.96 3.95
N GLY A 290 6.38 -10.77 2.92
CA GLY A 290 7.38 -10.93 1.87
C GLY A 290 6.80 -11.62 0.65
N THR A 291 7.59 -11.62 -0.42
CA THR A 291 7.23 -12.24 -1.69
C THR A 291 8.42 -12.99 -2.27
N CYS A 292 8.15 -14.07 -2.99
CA CYS A 292 9.12 -14.67 -3.90
C CYS A 292 8.48 -15.04 -5.23
N GLN A 293 9.31 -15.14 -6.25
CA GLN A 293 8.89 -15.52 -7.60
C GLN A 293 9.55 -16.83 -7.98
N PHE A 294 8.75 -17.74 -8.52
CA PHE A 294 9.19 -19.03 -9.01
C PHE A 294 9.10 -19.04 -10.54
N THR A 295 10.18 -19.43 -11.19
CA THR A 295 10.19 -19.66 -12.64
C THR A 295 9.41 -20.94 -12.99
N SER A 296 9.06 -21.12 -14.25
CA SER A 296 8.42 -22.38 -14.71
C SER A 296 9.27 -23.60 -14.41
N GLU A 297 10.60 -23.46 -14.33
CA GLU A 297 11.54 -24.54 -14.05
C GLU A 297 11.53 -24.98 -12.59
N ASN A 298 11.52 -24.01 -11.64
CA ASN A 298 11.64 -24.31 -10.20
C ASN A 298 10.30 -24.30 -9.45
N MET A 299 9.21 -23.85 -10.07
CA MET A 299 7.88 -23.76 -9.43
C MET A 299 7.41 -25.13 -8.92
N THR A 300 7.67 -26.22 -9.66
CA THR A 300 7.22 -27.57 -9.28
C THR A 300 8.04 -28.18 -8.15
N SER A 301 9.28 -27.73 -7.95
CA SER A 301 10.19 -28.25 -6.93
C SER A 301 10.25 -27.39 -5.66
N ASP A 302 10.28 -26.07 -5.81
CA ASP A 302 10.61 -25.17 -4.71
C ASP A 302 9.37 -24.55 -4.06
N LEU A 303 8.30 -24.30 -4.80
CA LEU A 303 7.04 -23.82 -4.20
C LEU A 303 6.48 -24.82 -3.16
N PRO A 304 6.37 -26.14 -3.44
CA PRO A 304 5.92 -27.09 -2.42
C PRO A 304 6.83 -27.13 -1.18
N LYS A 305 8.15 -27.05 -1.37
CA LYS A 305 9.09 -27.02 -0.24
C LYS A 305 8.91 -25.78 0.62
N MET A 306 8.74 -24.61 -0.02
CA MET A 306 8.49 -23.34 0.66
C MET A 306 7.18 -23.42 1.46
N LEU A 307 6.12 -23.99 0.90
CA LEU A 307 4.84 -24.15 1.59
C LEU A 307 4.92 -25.09 2.78
N GLU A 308 5.61 -26.23 2.66
CA GLU A 308 5.82 -27.16 3.76
C GLU A 308 6.65 -26.53 4.89
N GLU A 309 7.70 -25.78 4.54
CA GLU A 309 8.49 -25.04 5.52
C GLU A 309 7.67 -23.96 6.21
N LEU A 310 6.91 -23.17 5.44
CA LEU A 310 6.01 -22.14 5.98
C LEU A 310 4.97 -22.74 6.93
N LYS A 311 4.37 -23.86 6.56
CA LYS A 311 3.42 -24.60 7.39
C LYS A 311 4.05 -25.08 8.70
N SER A 312 5.26 -25.63 8.63
CA SER A 312 6.01 -26.07 9.81
C SER A 312 6.34 -24.92 10.76
N LEU A 313 6.67 -23.73 10.21
CA LEU A 313 6.99 -22.55 11.00
C LEU A 313 5.74 -21.84 11.57
N ALA A 314 4.59 -21.99 10.92
CA ALA A 314 3.34 -21.35 11.32
C ALA A 314 2.63 -22.07 12.48
N ASN A 315 2.90 -23.33 12.70
CA ASN A 315 2.31 -24.20 13.74
C ASN A 315 3.24 -24.40 14.91
#